data_3e5e3260458bb946cfb4fa685232543b
#
_entry.id   3e5e3260458bb946cfb4fa685232543b
#
_cell.length_a   1.000
_cell.length_b   1.000
_cell.length_c   1.000
_cell.angle_alpha   90.00
_cell.angle_beta   90.00
_cell.angle_gamma   90.00
#
_symmetry.space_group_name_H-M   'P 1'
#
loop_
_entity.id
_entity.type
_entity.pdbx_description
1 polymer ?
#
loop_
_entity_poly.entity_id
_entity_poly.type
_entity_poly.pdbx_seq_one_letter_code
_entity_poly.pdbx_strand_id
1 'polypeptide(L)'
;MPYAFLHPDGAIKQVVPKPTPFMRVGEGERIVNYNPPALDENLYLATPVLPVPADVMDVSFAVEPRPDEEVWPVIRARRAVLLAESDWTQLPDVPLPTKEAWAAYRQALRDITLQPDPHNIIWPTQPQ
;
A
#
# COMPACT_ATOMS: atom_id res chain seq x y z
N MET A 1 14.29 -0.46 -13.23
CA MET A 1 13.22 -1.44 -13.40
C MET A 1 13.71 -2.80 -12.93
N PRO A 2 12.99 -3.49 -12.05
CA PRO A 2 13.35 -4.86 -11.66
C PRO A 2 13.07 -5.86 -12.77
N TYR A 3 13.73 -7.00 -12.68
CA TYR A 3 13.62 -8.09 -13.63
C TYR A 3 13.38 -9.41 -12.88
N ALA A 4 12.63 -10.31 -13.49
CA ALA A 4 12.43 -11.66 -12.99
C ALA A 4 13.22 -12.66 -13.85
N PHE A 5 13.96 -13.53 -13.18
CA PHE A 5 14.51 -14.74 -13.79
C PHE A 5 13.45 -15.84 -13.72
N LEU A 6 13.16 -16.46 -14.84
CA LEU A 6 12.14 -17.50 -14.91
C LEU A 6 12.78 -18.87 -15.13
N HIS A 7 12.18 -19.88 -14.49
CA HIS A 7 12.40 -21.28 -14.84
C HIS A 7 11.85 -21.59 -16.24
N PRO A 8 12.26 -22.70 -16.87
CA PRO A 8 11.73 -23.10 -18.17
C PRO A 8 10.21 -23.24 -18.23
N ASP A 9 9.56 -23.54 -17.11
CA ASP A 9 8.09 -23.67 -16.98
C ASP A 9 7.37 -22.32 -16.82
N GLY A 10 8.10 -21.20 -16.77
CA GLY A 10 7.55 -19.86 -16.61
C GLY A 10 7.34 -19.42 -15.15
N ALA A 11 7.73 -20.22 -14.18
CA ALA A 11 7.71 -19.85 -12.76
C ALA A 11 8.86 -18.89 -12.42
N ILE A 12 8.64 -17.98 -11.46
CA ILE A 12 9.67 -17.03 -11.03
C ILE A 12 10.70 -17.74 -10.16
N LYS A 13 11.96 -17.68 -10.58
CA LYS A 13 13.11 -18.19 -9.84
C LYS A 13 13.62 -17.15 -8.84
N GLN A 14 13.81 -15.92 -9.30
CA GLN A 14 14.21 -14.79 -8.46
C GLN A 14 13.86 -13.46 -9.12
N VAL A 15 13.77 -12.41 -8.32
CA VAL A 15 13.59 -11.03 -8.81
C VAL A 15 14.83 -10.23 -8.43
N VAL A 16 15.35 -9.44 -9.38
CA VAL A 16 16.55 -8.61 -9.19
C VAL A 16 16.28 -7.19 -9.68
N PRO A 17 16.86 -6.17 -9.04
CA PRO A 17 16.69 -4.77 -9.48
C PRO A 17 17.27 -4.51 -10.87
N LYS A 18 18.41 -5.13 -11.16
CA LYS A 18 19.10 -5.03 -12.46
C LYS A 18 20.00 -6.24 -12.65
N PRO A 19 19.94 -6.93 -13.80
CA PRO A 19 20.88 -8.00 -14.09
C PRO A 19 22.31 -7.48 -14.14
N THR A 20 23.25 -8.25 -13.61
CA THR A 20 24.67 -7.97 -13.72
C THR A 20 25.29 -8.82 -14.84
N PRO A 21 26.45 -8.41 -15.41
CA PRO A 21 27.14 -9.22 -16.44
C PRO A 21 27.53 -10.62 -15.97
N PHE A 22 27.56 -10.85 -14.67
CA PHE A 22 27.93 -12.15 -14.08
C PHE A 22 26.73 -13.08 -13.86
N MET A 23 25.51 -12.56 -13.96
CA MET A 23 24.30 -13.38 -13.87
C MET A 23 24.12 -14.18 -15.14
N ARG A 24 24.02 -15.50 -15.01
CA ARG A 24 23.82 -16.41 -16.12
C ARG A 24 22.40 -16.95 -16.11
N VAL A 25 21.84 -17.08 -17.29
CA VAL A 25 20.57 -17.73 -17.52
C VAL A 25 20.85 -19.18 -17.93
N GLY A 26 20.23 -20.12 -17.22
CA GLY A 26 20.35 -21.55 -17.54
C GLY A 26 19.61 -21.92 -18.83
N GLU A 27 19.79 -23.15 -19.27
CA GLU A 27 19.11 -23.66 -20.47
C GLU A 27 17.57 -23.62 -20.25
N GLY A 28 16.88 -22.97 -21.17
CA GLY A 28 15.43 -22.80 -21.11
C GLY A 28 14.95 -21.70 -20.14
N GLU A 29 15.83 -21.18 -19.28
CA GLU A 29 15.53 -20.04 -18.43
C GLU A 29 15.55 -18.74 -19.23
N ARG A 30 14.85 -17.72 -18.73
CA ARG A 30 14.83 -16.40 -19.37
C ARG A 30 14.64 -15.27 -18.36
N ILE A 31 14.95 -14.05 -18.81
CA ILE A 31 14.77 -12.82 -18.03
C ILE A 31 13.62 -12.04 -18.65
N VAL A 32 12.70 -11.58 -17.80
CA VAL A 32 11.56 -10.74 -18.19
C VAL A 32 11.47 -9.49 -17.32
N ASN A 33 10.75 -8.49 -17.78
CA ASN A 33 10.48 -7.31 -16.99
C ASN A 33 9.52 -7.66 -15.83
N TYR A 34 9.83 -7.13 -14.64
CA TYR A 34 9.03 -7.33 -13.44
C TYR A 34 8.63 -5.97 -12.88
N ASN A 35 7.49 -5.46 -13.30
CA ASN A 35 6.99 -4.15 -12.94
C ASN A 35 5.65 -4.29 -12.23
N PRO A 36 5.65 -4.53 -10.90
CA PRO A 36 4.41 -4.53 -10.15
C PRO A 36 3.75 -3.15 -10.23
N PRO A 37 2.42 -3.08 -10.30
CA PRO A 37 1.72 -1.81 -10.37
C PRO A 37 2.00 -0.98 -9.10
N ALA A 38 2.09 0.35 -9.27
CA ALA A 38 2.25 1.28 -8.15
C ALA A 38 0.89 1.43 -7.44
N LEU A 39 0.68 0.65 -6.40
CA LEU A 39 -0.55 0.61 -5.60
C LEU A 39 -0.23 0.89 -4.14
N ASP A 40 -1.25 1.31 -3.39
CA ASP A 40 -1.15 1.32 -1.94
C ASP A 40 -1.19 -0.14 -1.44
N GLU A 41 -0.04 -0.65 -1.02
CA GLU A 41 0.14 -2.03 -0.55
C GLU A 41 -0.66 -2.34 0.72
N ASN A 42 -1.11 -1.31 1.44
CA ASN A 42 -1.98 -1.47 2.60
C ASN A 42 -3.43 -1.78 2.22
N LEU A 43 -3.83 -1.40 1.01
CA LEU A 43 -5.20 -1.54 0.53
C LEU A 43 -5.35 -2.64 -0.53
N TYR A 44 -4.31 -2.88 -1.32
CA TYR A 44 -4.36 -3.80 -2.46
C TYR A 44 -3.21 -4.79 -2.44
N LEU A 45 -3.47 -5.94 -3.02
CA LEU A 45 -2.48 -6.99 -3.23
C LEU A 45 -2.28 -7.18 -4.74
N ALA A 46 -1.03 -7.05 -5.19
CA ALA A 46 -0.64 -7.37 -6.57
C ALA A 46 0.12 -8.68 -6.58
N THR A 47 -0.42 -9.68 -7.26
CA THR A 47 0.18 -11.02 -7.35
C THR A 47 0.59 -11.30 -8.80
N PRO A 48 1.83 -11.77 -9.06
CA PRO A 48 2.22 -12.12 -10.42
C PRO A 48 1.37 -13.27 -10.95
N VAL A 49 0.94 -13.14 -12.20
CA VAL A 49 0.19 -14.19 -12.90
C VAL A 49 1.19 -15.19 -13.46
N LEU A 50 1.14 -16.41 -12.97
CA LEU A 50 2.08 -17.48 -13.33
C LEU A 50 1.34 -18.69 -13.92
N PRO A 51 1.98 -19.45 -14.80
CA PRO A 51 3.31 -19.22 -15.36
C PRO A 51 3.31 -18.07 -16.38
N VAL A 52 4.49 -17.44 -16.57
CA VAL A 52 4.66 -16.42 -17.63
C VAL A 52 4.78 -17.12 -18.98
N PRO A 53 3.90 -16.81 -19.96
CA PRO A 53 3.97 -17.44 -21.29
C PRO A 53 5.31 -17.21 -21.99
N ALA A 54 5.74 -18.16 -22.83
CA ALA A 54 7.06 -18.16 -23.46
C ALA A 54 7.30 -16.99 -24.42
N ASP A 55 6.26 -16.40 -24.96
CA ASP A 55 6.29 -15.27 -25.90
C ASP A 55 6.13 -13.90 -25.21
N VAL A 56 5.97 -13.88 -23.89
CA VAL A 56 5.72 -12.66 -23.12
C VAL A 56 6.99 -12.22 -22.40
N MET A 57 7.33 -10.94 -22.54
CA MET A 57 8.53 -10.32 -21.94
C MET A 57 8.23 -9.55 -20.66
N ASP A 58 6.96 -9.43 -20.28
CA ASP A 58 6.51 -8.71 -19.09
C ASP A 58 5.67 -9.61 -18.20
N VAL A 59 5.94 -9.60 -16.89
CA VAL A 59 5.09 -10.28 -15.91
C VAL A 59 3.81 -9.48 -15.70
N SER A 60 2.65 -10.13 -15.88
CA SER A 60 1.35 -9.56 -15.57
C SER A 60 1.04 -9.74 -14.08
N PHE A 61 0.25 -8.83 -13.53
CA PHE A 61 -0.16 -8.88 -12.13
C PHE A 61 -1.67 -8.88 -12.00
N ALA A 62 -2.19 -9.78 -11.16
CA ALA A 62 -3.55 -9.71 -10.69
C ALA A 62 -3.61 -8.76 -9.49
N VAL A 63 -4.52 -7.78 -9.53
CA VAL A 63 -4.69 -6.80 -8.46
C VAL A 63 -6.02 -7.08 -7.76
N GLU A 64 -5.95 -7.30 -6.46
CA GLU A 64 -7.13 -7.57 -5.62
C GLU A 64 -7.12 -6.63 -4.42
N PRO A 65 -8.28 -6.14 -3.99
CA PRO A 65 -8.37 -5.41 -2.73
C PRO A 65 -8.08 -6.38 -1.57
N ARG A 66 -7.34 -5.88 -0.55
CA ARG A 66 -7.15 -6.64 0.67
C ARG A 66 -8.47 -6.79 1.41
N PRO A 67 -8.69 -7.89 2.14
CA PRO A 67 -9.88 -8.04 2.98
C PRO A 67 -10.01 -6.89 3.98
N ASP A 68 -11.22 -6.47 4.27
CA ASP A 68 -11.50 -5.37 5.20
C ASP A 68 -10.84 -5.59 6.57
N GLU A 69 -10.77 -6.82 7.03
CA GLU A 69 -10.13 -7.21 8.30
C GLU A 69 -8.64 -6.85 8.35
N GLU A 70 -7.98 -6.83 7.21
CA GLU A 70 -6.57 -6.44 7.09
C GLU A 70 -6.40 -4.92 6.93
N VAL A 71 -7.39 -4.25 6.36
CA VAL A 71 -7.35 -2.81 6.10
C VAL A 71 -7.72 -1.98 7.33
N TRP A 72 -8.70 -2.39 8.11
CA TRP A 72 -9.11 -1.67 9.31
C TRP A 72 -7.97 -1.40 10.31
N PRO A 73 -7.06 -2.34 10.59
CA PRO A 73 -5.89 -2.05 11.44
C PRO A 73 -5.01 -0.92 10.90
N VAL A 74 -4.83 -0.82 9.60
CA VAL A 74 -4.07 0.26 8.94
C VAL A 74 -4.77 1.60 9.14
N ILE A 75 -6.08 1.65 8.96
CA ILE A 75 -6.89 2.86 9.16
C ILE A 75 -6.82 3.32 10.63
N ARG A 76 -6.94 2.39 11.57
CA ARG A 76 -6.82 2.70 13.02
C ARG A 76 -5.44 3.22 13.39
N ALA A 77 -4.37 2.65 12.80
CA ALA A 77 -3.00 3.10 13.05
C ALA A 77 -2.79 4.54 12.54
N ARG A 78 -3.27 4.85 11.34
CA ARG A 78 -3.21 6.22 10.80
C ARG A 78 -4.01 7.21 11.65
N ARG A 79 -5.21 6.83 12.08
CA ARG A 79 -6.03 7.63 13.00
C ARG A 79 -5.28 7.94 14.30
N ALA A 80 -4.64 6.93 14.88
CA ALA A 80 -3.88 7.09 16.12
C ALA A 80 -2.75 8.11 15.97
N VAL A 81 -2.03 8.11 14.85
CA VAL A 81 -0.98 9.09 14.55
C VAL A 81 -1.58 10.49 14.46
N LEU A 82 -2.67 10.67 13.73
CA LEU A 82 -3.33 11.98 13.56
C LEU A 82 -3.89 12.52 14.90
N LEU A 83 -4.41 11.64 15.75
CA LEU A 83 -4.86 12.03 17.09
C LEU A 83 -3.67 12.46 17.96
N ALA A 84 -2.57 11.70 17.94
CA ALA A 84 -1.37 12.04 18.71
C ALA A 84 -0.76 13.38 18.25
N GLU A 85 -0.68 13.62 16.95
CA GLU A 85 -0.17 14.87 16.37
C GLU A 85 -1.00 16.09 16.72
N SER A 86 -2.28 15.91 17.06
CA SER A 86 -3.21 16.98 17.42
C SER A 86 -3.52 17.09 18.92
N ASP A 87 -2.88 16.29 19.78
CA ASP A 87 -3.13 16.30 21.23
C ASP A 87 -2.82 17.66 21.87
N TRP A 88 -1.80 18.36 21.38
CA TRP A 88 -1.43 19.70 21.87
C TRP A 88 -2.59 20.71 21.79
N THR A 89 -3.51 20.53 20.83
CA THR A 89 -4.64 21.44 20.61
C THR A 89 -5.66 21.43 21.75
N GLN A 90 -5.59 20.45 22.63
CA GLN A 90 -6.51 20.27 23.74
C GLN A 90 -5.91 20.69 25.10
N LEU A 91 -4.69 21.23 25.10
CA LEU A 91 -4.04 21.74 26.31
C LEU A 91 -4.79 22.95 26.88
N PRO A 92 -4.72 23.18 28.22
CA PRO A 92 -5.48 24.26 28.86
C PRO A 92 -5.14 25.67 28.38
N ASP A 93 -3.92 25.88 27.90
CA ASP A 93 -3.42 27.19 27.45
C ASP A 93 -3.69 27.50 25.96
N VAL A 94 -4.29 26.55 25.23
CA VAL A 94 -4.71 26.78 23.84
C VAL A 94 -5.96 27.67 23.81
N PRO A 95 -5.98 28.70 22.91
CA PRO A 95 -7.16 29.55 22.77
C PRO A 95 -8.43 28.76 22.47
N LEU A 96 -9.55 29.13 23.05
CA LEU A 96 -10.80 28.40 22.97
C LEU A 96 -11.30 28.17 21.52
N PRO A 97 -11.28 29.16 20.59
CA PRO A 97 -11.69 28.94 19.23
C PRO A 97 -10.86 27.87 18.51
N THR A 98 -9.54 27.86 18.72
CA THR A 98 -8.63 26.84 18.18
C THR A 98 -8.94 25.47 18.77
N LYS A 99 -9.09 25.39 20.08
CA LYS A 99 -9.42 24.16 20.80
C LYS A 99 -10.73 23.55 20.28
N GLU A 100 -11.77 24.35 20.10
CA GLU A 100 -13.07 23.87 19.60
C GLU A 100 -13.00 23.37 18.17
N ALA A 101 -12.32 24.09 17.28
CA ALA A 101 -12.15 23.68 15.88
C ALA A 101 -11.42 22.34 15.78
N TRP A 102 -10.35 22.16 16.53
CA TRP A 102 -9.60 20.91 16.57
C TRP A 102 -10.36 19.78 17.29
N ALA A 103 -11.19 20.11 18.29
CA ALA A 103 -12.04 19.13 18.95
C ALA A 103 -13.03 18.49 17.97
N ALA A 104 -13.61 19.27 17.06
CA ALA A 104 -14.50 18.77 16.00
C ALA A 104 -13.74 17.85 15.02
N TYR A 105 -12.54 18.24 14.60
CA TYR A 105 -11.66 17.41 13.77
C TYR A 105 -11.31 16.09 14.46
N ARG A 106 -10.91 16.14 15.71
CA ARG A 106 -10.56 14.96 16.52
C ARG A 106 -11.75 14.02 16.71
N GLN A 107 -12.95 14.57 16.88
CA GLN A 107 -14.17 13.76 16.97
C GLN A 107 -14.44 13.04 15.63
N ALA A 108 -14.29 13.74 14.52
CA ALA A 108 -14.41 13.12 13.20
C ALA A 108 -13.38 11.99 12.99
N LEU A 109 -12.16 12.14 13.52
CA LEU A 109 -11.16 11.06 13.51
C LEU A 109 -11.59 9.85 14.34
N ARG A 110 -12.19 10.07 15.52
CA ARG A 110 -12.69 8.96 16.34
C ARG A 110 -13.82 8.20 15.63
N ASP A 111 -14.65 8.91 14.88
CA ASP A 111 -15.79 8.36 14.17
C ASP A 111 -15.42 7.72 12.82
N ILE A 112 -14.13 7.74 12.44
CA ILE A 112 -13.67 7.22 11.14
C ILE A 112 -14.06 5.76 10.94
N THR A 113 -14.07 4.96 12.00
CA THR A 113 -14.42 3.54 11.94
C THR A 113 -15.91 3.27 11.85
N LEU A 114 -16.75 4.30 11.90
CA LEU A 114 -18.18 4.20 11.62
C LEU A 114 -18.49 4.20 10.11
N GLN A 115 -17.51 4.56 9.27
CA GLN A 115 -17.65 4.50 7.82
C GLN A 115 -17.69 3.03 7.37
N PRO A 116 -18.52 2.69 6.35
CA PRO A 116 -18.76 1.30 5.99
C PRO A 116 -17.63 0.62 5.22
N ASP A 117 -16.79 1.39 4.53
CA ASP A 117 -15.78 0.86 3.61
C ASP A 117 -14.38 1.36 3.95
N PRO A 118 -13.48 0.51 4.46
CA PRO A 118 -12.12 0.92 4.80
C PRO A 118 -11.25 1.27 3.59
N HIS A 119 -11.62 0.85 2.38
CA HIS A 119 -10.92 1.21 1.15
C HIS A 119 -11.26 2.62 0.66
N ASN A 120 -12.38 3.19 1.10
CA ASN A 120 -12.89 4.49 0.67
C ASN A 120 -13.17 5.41 1.86
N ILE A 121 -12.19 5.55 2.74
CA ILE A 121 -12.30 6.42 3.92
C ILE A 121 -12.26 7.89 3.52
N ILE A 122 -13.24 8.65 3.99
CA ILE A 122 -13.24 10.11 3.89
C ILE A 122 -12.56 10.64 5.17
N TRP A 123 -11.32 11.08 5.02
CA TRP A 123 -10.55 11.65 6.13
C TRP A 123 -10.98 13.09 6.39
N PRO A 124 -11.17 13.48 7.67
CA PRO A 124 -11.51 14.85 7.98
C PRO A 124 -10.36 15.81 7.65
N THR A 125 -10.72 17.05 7.30
CA THR A 125 -9.75 18.10 7.00
C THR A 125 -9.32 18.80 8.29
N GLN A 126 -8.01 19.01 8.45
CA GLN A 126 -7.48 19.75 9.59
C GLN A 126 -7.95 21.20 9.58
N PRO A 127 -8.30 21.78 10.77
CA PRO A 127 -8.54 23.21 10.89
C PRO A 127 -7.28 24.03 10.55
N GLN A 128 -7.48 25.19 10.01
CA GLN A 128 -6.39 26.13 9.76
C GLN A 128 -6.17 27.10 10.92
#